data_e8cfd3f27526abf840c0d15bcef59bb5
#
_entry.id   e8cfd3f27526abf840c0d15bcef59bb5
#
_cell.length_a   1.000
_cell.length_b   1.000
_cell.length_c   1.000
_cell.angle_alpha   90.00
_cell.angle_beta   90.00
_cell.angle_gamma   90.00
#
_symmetry.space_group_name_H-M   'P 1'
#
loop_
_entity.id
_entity.type
_entity.pdbx_description
1 polymer ?
#
loop_
_entity_poly.entity_id
_entity_poly.type
_entity_poly.pdbx_seq_one_letter_code
_entity_poly.pdbx_strand_id
1 'polypeptide(L)'
;MTGHPGGEKHSRYLIELSFLDKGSKWLDMGAGDGETVRLLRTLGYSAEGIDLEPRGKDVTRGSYLECPWQDDFFDGILSQCSFYVGGDVPGALKEAARLLRKGGKLVFSDVTENVVTLLNQVRQAGFAVRHLEDLSEQWKEYYLEALWREEDGCVPTGAKVAYVLFVCERM
;
A
#
# COMPACT_ATOMS: atom_id res chain seq x y z
N MET A 1 -7.51 -16.44 0.92
CA MET A 1 -6.22 -16.00 0.31
C MET A 1 -5.55 -15.02 1.25
N THR A 2 -4.34 -15.28 1.66
CA THR A 2 -3.51 -14.32 2.38
C THR A 2 -2.68 -13.61 1.32
N GLY A 3 -2.96 -12.32 1.08
CA GLY A 3 -2.14 -11.58 0.14
C GLY A 3 -2.94 -10.62 -0.74
N HIS A 4 -2.23 -9.99 -1.63
CA HIS A 4 -2.69 -9.03 -2.62
C HIS A 4 -2.38 -9.56 -4.04
N PRO A 5 -2.97 -9.00 -5.11
CA PRO A 5 -2.64 -9.38 -6.48
C PRO A 5 -1.13 -9.34 -6.75
N GLY A 6 -0.61 -10.39 -7.38
CA GLY A 6 0.81 -10.51 -7.74
C GLY A 6 1.77 -10.92 -6.62
N GLY A 7 1.30 -11.04 -5.37
CA GLY A 7 2.08 -11.56 -4.24
C GLY A 7 3.45 -10.89 -4.07
N GLU A 8 4.45 -11.63 -3.57
CA GLU A 8 5.80 -11.12 -3.31
C GLU A 8 6.45 -10.44 -4.53
N LYS A 9 6.21 -10.94 -5.75
CA LYS A 9 6.75 -10.33 -6.96
C LYS A 9 6.26 -8.90 -7.14
N HIS A 10 4.98 -8.65 -6.86
CA HIS A 10 4.40 -7.32 -6.93
C HIS A 10 4.95 -6.41 -5.82
N SER A 11 5.07 -6.92 -4.59
CA SER A 11 5.70 -6.17 -3.48
C SER A 11 7.14 -5.75 -3.81
N ARG A 12 7.94 -6.65 -4.40
CA ARG A 12 9.30 -6.33 -4.86
C ARG A 12 9.30 -5.21 -5.90
N TYR A 13 8.42 -5.30 -6.88
CA TYR A 13 8.28 -4.27 -7.92
C TYR A 13 7.96 -2.90 -7.33
N LEU A 14 7.00 -2.82 -6.40
CA LEU A 14 6.67 -1.59 -5.68
C LEU A 14 7.87 -1.02 -4.93
N ILE A 15 8.59 -1.86 -4.19
CA ILE A 15 9.77 -1.45 -3.42
C ILE A 15 10.85 -0.90 -4.34
N GLU A 16 11.14 -1.57 -5.46
CA GLU A 16 12.13 -1.15 -6.45
C GLU A 16 11.79 0.20 -7.09
N LEU A 17 10.53 0.45 -7.40
CA LEU A 17 10.05 1.73 -7.96
C LEU A 17 10.21 2.92 -7.01
N SER A 18 10.41 2.68 -5.72
CA SER A 18 10.66 3.75 -4.75
C SER A 18 12.03 4.40 -4.91
N PHE A 19 13.00 3.64 -5.42
CA PHE A 19 14.42 4.02 -5.50
C PHE A 19 15.04 4.43 -4.16
N LEU A 20 14.51 3.90 -3.05
CA LEU A 20 15.07 4.15 -1.72
C LEU A 20 16.29 3.27 -1.46
N ASP A 21 17.30 3.85 -0.83
CA ASP A 21 18.52 3.15 -0.45
C ASP A 21 18.27 2.11 0.65
N LYS A 22 19.09 1.04 0.65
CA LYS A 22 19.10 0.06 1.74
C LYS A 22 19.37 0.74 3.08
N GLY A 23 18.74 0.21 4.12
CA GLY A 23 18.77 0.82 5.45
C GLY A 23 17.68 1.86 5.69
N SER A 24 16.95 2.30 4.64
CA SER A 24 15.79 3.18 4.80
C SER A 24 14.73 2.54 5.68
N LYS A 25 13.98 3.40 6.41
CA LYS A 25 12.90 3.00 7.32
C LYS A 25 11.57 2.97 6.59
N TRP A 26 10.90 1.84 6.64
CA TRP A 26 9.63 1.61 5.98
C TRP A 26 8.50 1.32 6.96
N LEU A 27 7.29 1.74 6.59
CA LEU A 27 6.04 1.30 7.20
C LEU A 27 5.18 0.61 6.14
N ASP A 28 4.63 -0.55 6.49
CA ASP A 28 3.58 -1.22 5.73
C ASP A 28 2.22 -0.91 6.38
N MET A 29 1.39 -0.11 5.70
CA MET A 29 0.05 0.29 6.16
C MET A 29 -0.99 -0.70 5.65
N GLY A 30 -1.57 -1.47 6.57
CA GLY A 30 -2.43 -2.61 6.27
C GLY A 30 -1.61 -3.89 6.05
N ALA A 31 -0.67 -4.14 6.95
CA ALA A 31 0.36 -5.16 6.80
C ALA A 31 -0.13 -6.62 6.95
N GLY A 32 -1.36 -6.84 7.39
CA GLY A 32 -1.98 -8.15 7.48
C GLY A 32 -1.15 -9.17 8.26
N ASP A 33 -0.57 -10.14 7.58
CA ASP A 33 0.29 -11.17 8.19
C ASP A 33 1.77 -10.80 8.28
N GLY A 34 2.16 -9.62 7.77
CA GLY A 34 3.52 -9.10 7.80
C GLY A 34 4.46 -9.67 6.74
N GLU A 35 3.96 -10.30 5.69
CA GLU A 35 4.80 -10.85 4.62
C GLU A 35 5.67 -9.77 3.98
N THR A 36 5.09 -8.61 3.65
CA THR A 36 5.83 -7.48 3.07
C THR A 36 6.83 -6.87 4.05
N VAL A 37 6.50 -6.82 5.35
CA VAL A 37 7.45 -6.39 6.40
C VAL A 37 8.68 -7.29 6.43
N ARG A 38 8.46 -8.61 6.42
CA ARG A 38 9.57 -9.60 6.37
C ARG A 38 10.39 -9.49 5.10
N LEU A 39 9.72 -9.29 3.96
CA LEU A 39 10.38 -9.07 2.67
C LEU A 39 11.29 -7.82 2.71
N LEU A 40 10.79 -6.68 3.17
CA LEU A 40 11.57 -5.45 3.31
C LEU A 40 12.82 -5.67 4.16
N ARG A 41 12.68 -6.35 5.30
CA ARG A 41 13.83 -6.68 6.17
C ARG A 41 14.84 -7.60 5.47
N THR A 42 14.38 -8.59 4.72
CA THR A 42 15.25 -9.49 3.93
C THR A 42 16.02 -8.73 2.84
N LEU A 43 15.40 -7.68 2.28
CA LEU A 43 16.03 -6.81 1.29
C LEU A 43 17.02 -5.79 1.89
N GLY A 44 17.15 -5.74 3.21
CA GLY A 44 18.10 -4.86 3.91
C GLY A 44 17.53 -3.51 4.33
N TYR A 45 16.21 -3.40 4.44
CA TYR A 45 15.52 -2.22 4.99
C TYR A 45 15.15 -2.43 6.47
N SER A 46 14.95 -1.33 7.19
CA SER A 46 14.25 -1.34 8.47
C SER A 46 12.75 -1.23 8.21
N ALA A 47 11.92 -2.12 8.75
CA ALA A 47 10.50 -2.13 8.43
C ALA A 47 9.63 -2.43 9.64
N GLU A 48 8.54 -1.68 9.74
CA GLU A 48 7.43 -1.84 10.67
C GLU A 48 6.14 -2.10 9.88
N GLY A 49 5.16 -2.73 10.52
CA GLY A 49 3.83 -2.93 9.94
C GLY A 49 2.75 -2.55 10.93
N ILE A 50 1.62 -2.06 10.43
CA ILE A 50 0.43 -1.77 11.22
C ILE A 50 -0.81 -2.32 10.54
N ASP A 51 -1.70 -2.93 11.32
CA ASP A 51 -2.98 -3.47 10.85
C ASP A 51 -4.02 -3.48 11.99
N LEU A 52 -5.29 -3.29 11.66
CA LEU A 52 -6.38 -3.37 12.64
C LEU A 52 -6.52 -4.78 13.22
N GLU A 53 -6.30 -5.79 12.38
CA GLU A 53 -6.41 -7.22 12.73
C GLU A 53 -5.16 -7.99 12.28
N PRO A 54 -4.00 -7.73 12.92
CA PRO A 54 -2.74 -8.35 12.51
C PRO A 54 -2.80 -9.87 12.67
N ARG A 55 -2.39 -10.57 11.63
CA ARG A 55 -2.26 -12.04 11.62
C ARG A 55 -0.84 -12.51 11.84
N GLY A 56 0.12 -11.59 11.86
CA GLY A 56 1.54 -11.83 12.09
C GLY A 56 2.06 -11.13 13.35
N LYS A 57 3.03 -11.73 14.02
CA LYS A 57 3.69 -11.16 15.20
C LYS A 57 4.58 -9.94 14.90
N ASP A 58 4.94 -9.75 13.64
CA ASP A 58 5.78 -8.64 13.16
C ASP A 58 4.96 -7.38 12.83
N VAL A 59 3.66 -7.39 13.14
CA VAL A 59 2.72 -6.32 12.82
C VAL A 59 2.12 -5.75 14.09
N THR A 60 2.19 -4.44 14.23
CA THR A 60 1.56 -3.70 15.32
C THR A 60 0.04 -3.66 15.12
N ARG A 61 -0.73 -3.96 16.16
CA ARG A 61 -2.19 -3.78 16.14
C ARG A 61 -2.52 -2.30 16.27
N GLY A 62 -3.24 -1.75 15.31
CA GLY A 62 -3.68 -0.36 15.33
C GLY A 62 -4.26 0.10 14.01
N SER A 63 -4.86 1.28 14.04
CA SER A 63 -5.35 1.95 12.84
C SER A 63 -4.21 2.68 12.13
N TYR A 64 -4.08 2.49 10.81
CA TYR A 64 -3.17 3.31 10.02
C TYR A 64 -3.70 4.75 9.79
N LEU A 65 -4.91 5.07 10.25
CA LEU A 65 -5.40 6.45 10.25
C LEU A 65 -4.89 7.25 11.45
N GLU A 66 -4.34 6.58 12.47
CA GLU A 66 -3.80 7.17 13.68
C GLU A 66 -2.63 6.33 14.19
N CYS A 67 -1.49 6.46 13.51
CA CYS A 67 -0.31 5.66 13.81
C CYS A 67 0.45 6.17 15.04
N PRO A 68 1.07 5.26 15.82
CA PRO A 68 1.78 5.64 17.06
C PRO A 68 3.15 6.30 16.83
N TRP A 69 3.63 6.41 15.61
CA TRP A 69 4.91 7.01 15.29
C TRP A 69 4.81 8.52 15.13
N GLN A 70 5.92 9.20 15.43
CA GLN A 70 6.04 10.65 15.27
C GLN A 70 6.06 11.08 13.80
N ASP A 71 5.86 12.38 13.57
CA ASP A 71 5.98 12.98 12.25
C ASP A 71 7.40 12.77 11.68
N ASP A 72 7.50 12.71 10.35
CA ASP A 72 8.77 12.61 9.62
C ASP A 72 9.64 11.39 9.98
N PHE A 73 9.03 10.28 10.45
CA PHE A 73 9.75 9.13 10.97
C PHE A 73 10.21 8.15 9.89
N PHE A 74 9.45 7.98 8.81
CA PHE A 74 9.72 7.01 7.76
C PHE A 74 10.30 7.63 6.50
N ASP A 75 11.15 6.86 5.81
CA ASP A 75 11.65 7.17 4.48
C ASP A 75 10.71 6.67 3.39
N GLY A 76 10.07 5.53 3.61
CA GLY A 76 9.13 4.88 2.74
C GLY A 76 7.88 4.40 3.46
N ILE A 77 6.75 4.50 2.79
CA ILE A 77 5.50 3.85 3.20
C ILE A 77 5.01 3.02 2.02
N LEU A 78 4.59 1.79 2.31
CA LEU A 78 3.98 0.89 1.36
C LEU A 78 2.55 0.56 1.83
N SER A 79 1.63 0.41 0.89
CA SER A 79 0.29 -0.11 1.15
C SER A 79 -0.23 -0.89 -0.06
N GLN A 80 -0.84 -2.03 0.17
CA GLN A 80 -1.37 -2.88 -0.89
C GLN A 80 -2.79 -3.34 -0.54
N CYS A 81 -3.76 -2.98 -1.40
CA CYS A 81 -5.18 -3.35 -1.26
C CYS A 81 -5.78 -3.01 0.12
N SER A 82 -5.41 -1.88 0.70
CA SER A 82 -5.77 -1.55 2.07
C SER A 82 -6.55 -0.25 2.21
N PHE A 83 -6.19 0.80 1.48
CA PHE A 83 -6.83 2.10 1.62
C PHE A 83 -8.29 2.10 1.17
N TYR A 84 -8.61 1.42 0.06
CA TYR A 84 -9.98 1.28 -0.43
C TYR A 84 -10.85 0.51 0.57
N VAL A 85 -10.34 -0.62 1.08
CA VAL A 85 -11.06 -1.46 2.06
C VAL A 85 -11.28 -0.72 3.37
N GLY A 86 -10.34 0.13 3.78
CA GLY A 86 -10.45 0.95 4.99
C GLY A 86 -11.48 2.08 4.88
N GLY A 87 -11.92 2.44 3.67
CA GLY A 87 -13.02 3.37 3.41
C GLY A 87 -12.69 4.85 3.60
N ASP A 88 -11.50 5.21 4.11
CA ASP A 88 -11.05 6.59 4.28
C ASP A 88 -9.70 6.82 3.59
N VAL A 89 -9.71 6.85 2.26
CA VAL A 89 -8.50 7.08 1.45
C VAL A 89 -7.88 8.46 1.75
N PRO A 90 -8.63 9.58 1.85
CA PRO A 90 -8.05 10.87 2.23
C PRO A 90 -7.37 10.86 3.59
N GLY A 91 -7.97 10.22 4.60
CA GLY A 91 -7.39 10.07 5.94
C GLY A 91 -6.09 9.26 5.90
N ALA A 92 -6.06 8.14 5.19
CA ALA A 92 -4.87 7.32 5.02
C ALA A 92 -3.73 8.09 4.33
N LEU A 93 -4.02 8.83 3.27
CA LEU A 93 -3.04 9.65 2.56
C LEU A 93 -2.50 10.79 3.43
N LYS A 94 -3.35 11.44 4.23
CA LYS A 94 -2.95 12.47 5.18
C LYS A 94 -2.02 11.92 6.25
N GLU A 95 -2.34 10.76 6.81
CA GLU A 95 -1.50 10.12 7.83
C GLU A 95 -0.17 9.65 7.23
N ALA A 96 -0.17 9.09 6.02
CA ALA A 96 1.05 8.75 5.30
C ALA A 96 1.94 10.00 5.07
N ALA A 97 1.33 11.14 4.71
CA ALA A 97 2.06 12.39 4.56
C ALA A 97 2.66 12.89 5.88
N ARG A 98 1.96 12.73 7.01
CA ARG A 98 2.48 13.08 8.34
C ARG A 98 3.71 12.25 8.72
N LEU A 99 3.63 10.96 8.48
CA LEU A 99 4.66 9.99 8.88
C LEU A 99 5.92 10.01 8.02
N LEU A 100 5.79 10.35 6.74
CA LEU A 100 6.92 10.43 5.82
C LEU A 100 7.72 11.69 6.02
N ARG A 101 9.04 11.60 6.01
CA ARG A 101 9.92 12.78 5.89
C ARG A 101 9.73 13.46 4.53
N LYS A 102 10.13 14.72 4.40
CA LYS A 102 10.17 15.41 3.10
C LYS A 102 11.05 14.63 2.11
N GLY A 103 10.56 14.46 0.89
CA GLY A 103 11.21 13.63 -0.14
C GLY A 103 11.02 12.13 0.06
N GLY A 104 10.38 11.70 1.17
CA GLY A 104 10.02 10.30 1.41
C GLY A 104 9.02 9.78 0.38
N LYS A 105 8.93 8.47 0.25
CA LYS A 105 8.15 7.80 -0.80
C LYS A 105 6.93 7.09 -0.23
N LEU A 106 5.76 7.36 -0.79
CA LEU A 106 4.58 6.54 -0.65
C LEU A 106 4.42 5.70 -1.91
N VAL A 107 4.45 4.39 -1.76
CA VAL A 107 4.23 3.44 -2.85
C VAL A 107 3.02 2.60 -2.50
N PHE A 108 1.97 2.67 -3.30
CA PHE A 108 0.78 1.87 -3.02
C PHE A 108 0.12 1.36 -4.28
N SER A 109 -0.56 0.24 -4.14
CA SER A 109 -1.43 -0.32 -5.16
C SER A 109 -2.78 -0.64 -4.58
N ASP A 110 -3.83 -0.17 -5.24
CA ASP A 110 -5.18 -0.33 -4.71
C ASP A 110 -6.24 -0.26 -5.80
N VAL A 111 -7.43 -0.64 -5.42
CA VAL A 111 -8.64 -0.51 -6.25
C VAL A 111 -9.17 0.91 -6.18
N THR A 112 -9.67 1.42 -7.28
CA THR A 112 -10.39 2.69 -7.31
C THR A 112 -11.51 2.67 -8.33
N GLU A 113 -12.63 3.32 -8.01
CA GLU A 113 -13.72 3.54 -8.96
C GLU A 113 -13.42 4.71 -9.91
N ASN A 114 -12.52 5.61 -9.50
CA ASN A 114 -12.17 6.79 -10.29
C ASN A 114 -10.72 7.22 -10.06
N VAL A 115 -9.87 6.93 -11.05
CA VAL A 115 -8.42 7.26 -11.00
C VAL A 115 -8.17 8.75 -10.88
N VAL A 116 -8.99 9.60 -11.52
CA VAL A 116 -8.83 11.06 -11.45
C VAL A 116 -9.12 11.58 -10.05
N THR A 117 -10.15 11.05 -9.39
CA THR A 117 -10.48 11.39 -8.00
C THR A 117 -9.34 10.99 -7.07
N LEU A 118 -8.83 9.76 -7.20
CA LEU A 118 -7.71 9.30 -6.39
C LEU A 118 -6.44 10.13 -6.62
N LEU A 119 -6.12 10.45 -7.88
CA LEU A 119 -5.00 11.33 -8.23
C LEU A 119 -5.11 12.71 -7.56
N ASN A 120 -6.30 13.29 -7.53
CA ASN A 120 -6.54 14.57 -6.87
C ASN A 120 -6.39 14.46 -5.35
N GLN A 121 -6.89 13.40 -4.72
CA GLN A 121 -6.70 13.15 -3.29
C GLN A 121 -5.22 13.01 -2.91
N VAL A 122 -4.44 12.29 -3.71
CA VAL A 122 -2.99 12.14 -3.53
C VAL A 122 -2.29 13.52 -3.56
N ARG A 123 -2.63 14.36 -4.55
CA ARG A 123 -2.06 15.72 -4.65
C ARG A 123 -2.49 16.63 -3.50
N GLN A 124 -3.75 16.56 -3.08
CA GLN A 124 -4.28 17.35 -1.95
C GLN A 124 -3.63 16.96 -0.62
N ALA A 125 -3.21 15.70 -0.47
CA ALA A 125 -2.47 15.24 0.69
C ALA A 125 -0.99 15.70 0.73
N GLY A 126 -0.51 16.44 -0.28
CA GLY A 126 0.84 16.99 -0.34
C GLY A 126 1.86 16.10 -1.05
N PHE A 127 1.40 15.21 -1.92
CA PHE A 127 2.27 14.35 -2.71
C PHE A 127 2.44 14.82 -4.16
N ALA A 128 3.67 14.71 -4.67
CA ALA A 128 3.95 14.72 -6.10
C ALA A 128 3.90 13.28 -6.62
N VAL A 129 3.07 13.01 -7.63
CA VAL A 129 3.02 11.69 -8.28
C VAL A 129 4.20 11.57 -9.23
N ARG A 130 5.04 10.56 -9.01
CA ARG A 130 6.23 10.27 -9.82
C ARG A 130 6.00 9.16 -10.83
N HIS A 131 5.11 8.21 -10.50
CA HIS A 131 4.72 7.11 -11.37
C HIS A 131 3.27 6.73 -11.10
N LEU A 132 2.53 6.40 -12.14
CA LEU A 132 1.17 5.88 -12.10
C LEU A 132 1.04 4.80 -13.17
N GLU A 133 0.61 3.63 -12.78
CA GLU A 133 0.43 2.48 -13.67
C GLU A 133 -0.95 1.84 -13.46
N ASP A 134 -1.63 1.50 -14.54
CA ASP A 134 -2.87 0.75 -14.51
C ASP A 134 -2.57 -0.74 -14.63
N LEU A 135 -2.85 -1.47 -13.56
CA LEU A 135 -2.63 -2.91 -13.43
C LEU A 135 -3.94 -3.71 -13.48
N SER A 136 -5.02 -3.11 -14.00
CA SER A 136 -6.36 -3.71 -13.99
C SER A 136 -6.42 -5.09 -14.65
N GLU A 137 -5.66 -5.33 -15.73
CA GLU A 137 -5.63 -6.64 -16.39
C GLU A 137 -4.99 -7.72 -15.51
N GLN A 138 -3.88 -7.39 -14.80
CA GLN A 138 -3.23 -8.30 -13.84
C GLN A 138 -4.15 -8.61 -12.65
N TRP A 139 -4.92 -7.63 -12.19
CA TRP A 139 -5.86 -7.80 -11.11
C TRP A 139 -7.05 -8.68 -11.51
N LYS A 140 -7.53 -8.57 -12.75
CA LYS A 140 -8.58 -9.47 -13.28
C LYS A 140 -8.13 -10.92 -13.28
N GLU A 141 -6.91 -11.21 -13.70
CA GLU A 141 -6.34 -12.57 -13.67
C GLU A 141 -6.34 -13.13 -12.24
N TYR A 142 -5.88 -12.32 -11.26
CA TYR A 142 -5.87 -12.69 -9.86
C TYR A 142 -7.26 -13.08 -9.34
N TYR A 143 -8.28 -12.29 -9.67
CA TYR A 143 -9.65 -12.58 -9.24
C TYR A 143 -10.27 -13.77 -9.98
N LEU A 144 -9.97 -13.93 -11.24
CA LEU A 144 -10.40 -15.13 -11.98
C LEU A 144 -9.79 -16.39 -11.34
N GLU A 145 -8.52 -16.37 -11.00
CA GLU A 145 -7.88 -17.48 -10.30
C GLU A 145 -8.48 -17.73 -8.92
N ALA A 146 -8.78 -16.66 -8.15
CA ALA A 146 -9.40 -16.76 -6.85
C ALA A 146 -10.81 -17.36 -6.92
N LEU A 147 -11.62 -16.94 -7.91
CA LEU A 147 -12.94 -17.50 -8.17
C LEU A 147 -12.87 -18.99 -8.54
N TRP A 148 -11.86 -19.40 -9.34
CA TRP A 148 -11.67 -20.80 -9.71
C TRP A 148 -11.28 -21.70 -8.51
N ARG A 149 -10.65 -21.11 -7.47
CA ARG A 149 -10.23 -21.82 -6.26
C ARG A 149 -11.28 -21.80 -5.14
N GLU A 150 -12.48 -21.27 -5.40
CA GLU A 150 -13.54 -21.09 -4.39
C GLU A 150 -13.07 -20.33 -3.13
N GLU A 151 -12.11 -19.43 -3.28
CA GLU A 151 -11.62 -18.62 -2.19
C GLU A 151 -12.52 -17.39 -1.99
N ASP A 152 -12.98 -17.14 -0.75
CA ASP A 152 -13.75 -15.94 -0.39
C ASP A 152 -12.87 -14.68 -0.58
N GLY A 153 -12.95 -14.09 -1.75
CA GLY A 153 -12.29 -12.84 -2.07
C GLY A 153 -13.28 -11.67 -2.05
N CYS A 154 -12.87 -10.51 -1.56
CA CYS A 154 -13.59 -9.25 -1.76
C CYS A 154 -13.62 -8.91 -3.26
N VAL A 155 -14.53 -9.50 -4.01
CA VAL A 155 -14.79 -9.11 -5.39
C VAL A 155 -15.78 -7.95 -5.36
N PRO A 156 -15.42 -6.74 -5.81
CA PRO A 156 -16.39 -5.69 -6.03
C PRO A 156 -17.36 -6.14 -7.14
N THR A 157 -18.52 -6.61 -6.74
CA THR A 157 -19.56 -7.05 -7.69
C THR A 157 -20.17 -5.81 -8.35
N GLY A 158 -19.93 -5.64 -9.64
CA GLY A 158 -20.71 -4.76 -10.51
C GLY A 158 -20.16 -3.35 -10.75
N ALA A 159 -19.09 -2.91 -10.11
CA ALA A 159 -18.46 -1.61 -10.38
C ALA A 159 -17.37 -1.73 -11.46
N LYS A 160 -17.26 -0.73 -12.34
CA LYS A 160 -16.07 -0.55 -13.16
C LYS A 160 -14.96 -0.01 -12.26
N VAL A 161 -14.13 -0.89 -11.74
CA VAL A 161 -12.98 -0.53 -10.90
C VAL A 161 -11.69 -0.69 -11.68
N ALA A 162 -10.73 0.17 -11.41
CA ALA A 162 -9.35 0.03 -11.85
C ALA A 162 -8.49 -0.43 -10.68
N TYR A 163 -7.46 -1.22 -10.96
CA TYR A 163 -6.38 -1.50 -10.03
C TYR A 163 -5.15 -0.72 -10.46
N VAL A 164 -4.70 0.18 -9.61
CA VAL A 164 -3.68 1.16 -9.95
C VAL A 164 -2.52 1.11 -8.97
N LEU A 165 -1.33 1.43 -9.47
CA LEU A 165 -0.11 1.58 -8.71
C LEU A 165 0.33 3.03 -8.75
N PHE A 166 0.63 3.60 -7.60
CA PHE A 166 1.20 4.93 -7.44
C PHE A 166 2.57 4.89 -6.78
N VAL A 167 3.50 5.65 -7.31
CA VAL A 167 4.72 6.07 -6.62
C VAL A 167 4.65 7.56 -6.41
N CYS A 168 4.64 7.98 -5.17
CA CYS A 168 4.45 9.36 -4.77
C CYS A 168 5.63 9.84 -3.92
N GLU A 169 5.94 11.12 -3.99
CA GLU A 169 6.97 11.75 -3.18
C GLU A 169 6.36 12.84 -2.32
N ARG A 170 6.63 12.84 -1.02
CA ARG A 170 6.18 13.90 -0.12
C ARG A 170 6.93 15.20 -0.41
N MET A 171 6.17 16.28 -0.68
CA MET A 171 6.71 17.62 -0.91
C MET A 171 7.00 18.39 0.37
#